data_dc9c2cc9c3440f466cae9e94a85cab5f
#
_entry.id   dc9c2cc9c3440f466cae9e94a85cab5f
#
_cell.length_a   1.000
_cell.length_b   1.000
_cell.length_c   1.000
_cell.angle_alpha   90.00
_cell.angle_beta   90.00
_cell.angle_gamma   90.00
#
_symmetry.space_group_name_H-M   'P 1'
#
loop_
_entity.id
_entity.type
_entity.pdbx_description
1 polymer ?
#
loop_
_entity_poly.entity_id
_entity_poly.type
_entity_poly.pdbx_seq_one_letter_code
_entity_poly.pdbx_strand_id
1 'polypeptide(L)'
;MSSEIKVKEPWAFFKSFIALLLIVLCLWAAQWQYHRGVDRHARNTVIEERIAKTPLALAKVEGELAEYEWQTITATGRFDSNKQILLRNRYNEGKYGYEVLTLFTSDDSRNFWVDRGWVEAGATATTAPVVTPVPDTQVSITGRLRLDSSLPRGSFFALPGKGQGLVSELNAQSQLNTEKFYIDLLSGSEAELTPAVTAQLPELSDGPHMAYALQWIFFGGLVIYGRILIRRTR
;
A
#
# COMPACT_ATOMS: atom_id res chain seq x y z
N MET A 1 19.09 9.66 70.54
CA MET A 1 18.06 9.35 69.50
C MET A 1 17.84 10.64 68.71
N SER A 2 18.52 10.80 67.55
CA SER A 2 18.28 11.94 66.64
C SER A 2 17.01 11.66 65.87
N SER A 3 15.96 12.45 66.15
CA SER A 3 14.78 12.46 65.30
C SER A 3 15.15 13.08 63.95
N GLU A 4 15.29 12.26 62.91
CA GLU A 4 15.40 12.76 61.51
C GLU A 4 14.11 13.53 61.20
N ILE A 5 14.22 14.82 61.02
CA ILE A 5 13.12 15.68 60.54
C ILE A 5 12.89 15.31 59.09
N LYS A 6 11.89 14.49 58.79
CA LYS A 6 11.47 14.21 57.41
C LYS A 6 10.98 15.50 56.76
N VAL A 7 11.79 16.08 55.92
CA VAL A 7 11.43 17.26 55.14
C VAL A 7 10.34 16.86 54.15
N LYS A 8 9.17 17.47 54.25
CA LYS A 8 8.06 17.22 53.29
C LYS A 8 8.47 17.65 51.88
N GLU A 9 8.33 16.73 50.90
CA GLU A 9 8.61 17.05 49.51
C GLU A 9 7.69 18.19 49.00
N PRO A 10 8.23 19.36 48.57
CA PRO A 10 7.41 20.43 48.03
C PRO A 10 6.73 19.94 46.72
N TRP A 11 5.45 20.27 46.56
CA TRP A 11 4.67 19.90 45.39
C TRP A 11 4.56 18.37 45.10
N ALA A 12 4.68 17.52 46.13
CA ALA A 12 4.67 16.05 46.00
C ALA A 12 3.43 15.52 45.28
N PHE A 13 2.27 16.07 45.60
CA PHE A 13 1.00 15.72 44.94
C PHE A 13 1.02 16.09 43.46
N PHE A 14 1.41 17.32 43.12
CA PHE A 14 1.48 17.79 41.75
C PHE A 14 2.47 16.97 40.90
N LYS A 15 3.67 16.69 41.43
CA LYS A 15 4.64 15.81 40.73
C LYS A 15 4.12 14.40 40.53
N SER A 16 3.41 13.84 41.51
CA SER A 16 2.79 12.51 41.36
C SER A 16 1.66 12.50 40.33
N PHE A 17 0.88 13.59 40.27
CA PHE A 17 -0.17 13.76 39.27
C PHE A 17 0.41 13.85 37.85
N ILE A 18 1.47 14.64 37.64
CA ILE A 18 2.18 14.70 36.36
C ILE A 18 2.76 13.33 35.98
N ALA A 19 3.40 12.63 36.92
CA ALA A 19 3.93 11.29 36.66
C ALA A 19 2.82 10.32 36.23
N LEU A 20 1.66 10.36 36.89
CA LEU A 20 0.50 9.54 36.52
C LEU A 20 0.02 9.86 35.11
N LEU A 21 -0.11 11.13 34.75
CA LEU A 21 -0.50 11.53 33.40
C LEU A 21 0.48 11.03 32.33
N LEU A 22 1.80 11.13 32.61
CA LEU A 22 2.83 10.62 31.71
C LEU A 22 2.77 9.11 31.55
N ILE A 23 2.52 8.36 32.64
CA ILE A 23 2.35 6.90 32.60
C ILE A 23 1.13 6.53 31.73
N VAL A 24 -0.01 7.19 31.95
CA VAL A 24 -1.22 6.95 31.15
C VAL A 24 -0.96 7.25 29.67
N LEU A 25 -0.25 8.35 29.35
CA LEU A 25 0.13 8.68 27.99
C LEU A 25 1.05 7.60 27.38
N CYS A 26 2.03 7.12 28.12
CA CYS A 26 2.93 6.05 27.65
C CYS A 26 2.16 4.75 27.37
N LEU A 27 1.25 4.36 28.26
CA LEU A 27 0.44 3.17 28.07
C LEU A 27 -0.50 3.29 26.86
N TRP A 28 -1.13 4.46 26.68
CA TRP A 28 -1.96 4.74 25.53
C TRP A 28 -1.15 4.68 24.21
N ALA A 29 0.03 5.32 24.20
CA ALA A 29 0.90 5.30 23.03
C ALA A 29 1.43 3.89 22.72
N ALA A 30 1.77 3.10 23.75
CA ALA A 30 2.16 1.70 23.59
C ALA A 30 1.03 0.87 22.97
N GLN A 31 -0.18 1.00 23.48
CA GLN A 31 -1.37 0.32 22.96
C GLN A 31 -1.66 0.74 21.50
N TRP A 32 -1.58 2.02 21.20
CA TRP A 32 -1.78 2.52 19.84
C TRP A 32 -0.75 1.92 18.86
N GLN A 33 0.53 1.90 19.22
CA GLN A 33 1.59 1.30 18.41
C GLN A 33 1.37 -0.21 18.23
N TYR A 34 0.99 -0.91 19.30
CA TYR A 34 0.70 -2.34 19.23
C TYR A 34 -0.41 -2.65 18.21
N HIS A 35 -1.54 -1.95 18.28
CA HIS A 35 -2.64 -2.16 17.33
C HIS A 35 -2.21 -1.85 15.89
N ARG A 36 -1.43 -0.78 15.68
CA ARG A 36 -0.87 -0.47 14.35
C ARG A 36 0.01 -1.59 13.81
N GLY A 37 0.82 -2.22 14.66
CA GLY A 37 1.64 -3.36 14.27
C GLY A 37 0.81 -4.59 13.92
N VAL A 38 -0.17 -4.94 14.75
CA VAL A 38 -1.09 -6.07 14.51
C VAL A 38 -1.88 -5.89 13.21
N ASP A 39 -2.47 -4.70 12.99
CA ASP A 39 -3.26 -4.40 11.80
C ASP A 39 -2.40 -4.46 10.53
N ARG A 40 -1.14 -4.00 10.61
CA ARG A 40 -0.22 -4.05 9.47
C ARG A 40 0.19 -5.48 9.16
N HIS A 41 0.54 -6.26 10.18
CA HIS A 41 0.87 -7.69 10.05
C HIS A 41 -0.28 -8.48 9.42
N ALA A 42 -1.51 -8.30 9.92
CA ALA A 42 -2.69 -8.96 9.38
C ALA A 42 -2.91 -8.65 7.88
N ARG A 43 -2.74 -7.38 7.48
CA ARG A 43 -2.85 -6.99 6.06
C ARG A 43 -1.74 -7.61 5.21
N ASN A 44 -0.49 -7.59 5.70
CA ASN A 44 0.64 -8.19 4.98
C ASN A 44 0.44 -9.68 4.77
N THR A 45 0.01 -10.40 5.81
CA THR A 45 -0.29 -11.84 5.76
C THR A 45 -1.35 -12.16 4.69
N VAL A 46 -2.43 -11.38 4.63
CA VAL A 46 -3.47 -11.56 3.60
C VAL A 46 -2.91 -11.36 2.19
N ILE A 47 -2.05 -10.36 1.98
CA ILE A 47 -1.41 -10.11 0.68
C ILE A 47 -0.49 -11.28 0.31
N GLU A 48 0.37 -11.72 1.23
CA GLU A 48 1.30 -12.84 1.03
C GLU A 48 0.55 -14.14 0.70
N GLU A 49 -0.48 -14.48 1.46
CA GLU A 49 -1.30 -15.66 1.23
C GLU A 49 -1.97 -15.64 -0.16
N ARG A 50 -2.46 -14.47 -0.58
CA ARG A 50 -3.14 -14.33 -1.86
C ARG A 50 -2.18 -14.39 -3.05
N ILE A 51 -1.00 -13.81 -2.93
CA ILE A 51 0.07 -13.91 -3.94
C ILE A 51 0.54 -15.35 -4.09
N ALA A 52 0.59 -16.12 -3.00
CA ALA A 52 1.02 -17.51 -2.99
C ALA A 52 -0.01 -18.49 -3.57
N LYS A 53 -1.28 -18.08 -3.74
CA LYS A 53 -2.31 -18.92 -4.34
C LYS A 53 -1.99 -19.26 -5.80
N THR A 54 -2.41 -20.44 -6.24
CA THR A 54 -2.33 -20.82 -7.64
C THR A 54 -3.09 -19.83 -8.54
N PRO A 55 -2.56 -19.51 -9.73
CA PRO A 55 -3.25 -18.64 -10.67
C PRO A 55 -4.67 -19.14 -10.97
N LEU A 56 -5.62 -18.22 -11.00
CA LEU A 56 -7.03 -18.50 -11.24
C LEU A 56 -7.43 -17.92 -12.60
N ALA A 57 -8.19 -18.66 -13.40
CA ALA A 57 -8.75 -18.13 -14.63
C ALA A 57 -9.79 -17.03 -14.33
N LEU A 58 -9.75 -15.91 -15.07
CA LEU A 58 -10.65 -14.78 -14.89
C LEU A 58 -12.13 -15.18 -14.93
N ALA A 59 -12.49 -16.14 -15.79
CA ALA A 59 -13.85 -16.69 -15.89
C ALA A 59 -14.37 -17.33 -14.59
N LYS A 60 -13.49 -17.64 -13.62
CA LYS A 60 -13.85 -18.18 -12.30
C LYS A 60 -13.91 -17.12 -11.21
N VAL A 61 -13.65 -15.86 -11.55
CA VAL A 61 -13.73 -14.73 -10.62
C VAL A 61 -15.19 -14.27 -10.56
N GLU A 62 -15.88 -14.66 -9.50
CA GLU A 62 -17.30 -14.39 -9.26
C GLU A 62 -17.50 -13.81 -7.84
N GLY A 63 -18.58 -13.06 -7.63
CA GLY A 63 -18.95 -12.52 -6.32
C GLY A 63 -18.12 -11.33 -5.90
N GLU A 64 -17.62 -11.33 -4.66
CA GLU A 64 -16.90 -10.20 -4.05
C GLU A 64 -15.46 -10.10 -4.57
N LEU A 65 -15.19 -9.13 -5.43
CA LEU A 65 -13.85 -8.90 -6.00
C LEU A 65 -12.75 -8.72 -4.94
N ALA A 66 -13.12 -8.25 -3.75
CA ALA A 66 -12.19 -8.08 -2.64
C ALA A 66 -11.53 -9.39 -2.16
N GLU A 67 -12.15 -10.53 -2.41
CA GLU A 67 -11.58 -11.84 -2.08
C GLU A 67 -10.42 -12.24 -3.00
N TYR A 68 -10.38 -11.67 -4.20
CA TYR A 68 -9.38 -11.96 -5.23
C TYR A 68 -8.28 -10.90 -5.35
N GLU A 69 -8.39 -9.82 -4.59
CA GLU A 69 -7.36 -8.79 -4.61
C GLU A 69 -5.98 -9.38 -4.29
N TRP A 70 -4.95 -9.06 -5.08
CA TRP A 70 -3.59 -9.59 -5.04
C TRP A 70 -3.41 -11.02 -5.57
N GLN A 71 -4.48 -11.77 -5.81
CA GLN A 71 -4.37 -13.09 -6.40
C GLN A 71 -3.94 -13.00 -7.87
N THR A 72 -3.09 -13.94 -8.30
CA THR A 72 -2.70 -14.06 -9.69
C THR A 72 -3.87 -14.59 -10.52
N ILE A 73 -4.23 -13.86 -11.58
CA ILE A 73 -5.31 -14.18 -12.50
C ILE A 73 -4.73 -14.41 -13.88
N THR A 74 -5.30 -15.37 -14.63
CA THR A 74 -5.01 -15.58 -16.04
C THR A 74 -6.24 -15.20 -16.86
N ALA A 75 -6.02 -14.54 -17.99
CA ALA A 75 -7.06 -14.18 -18.93
C ALA A 75 -6.56 -14.31 -20.37
N THR A 76 -7.43 -14.69 -21.29
CA THR A 76 -7.17 -14.71 -22.74
C THR A 76 -8.08 -13.68 -23.40
N GLY A 77 -7.56 -12.94 -24.38
CA GLY A 77 -8.31 -11.86 -25.02
C GLY A 77 -7.41 -10.98 -25.91
N ARG A 78 -7.78 -9.71 -26.06
CA ARG A 78 -7.08 -8.76 -26.93
C ARG A 78 -6.89 -7.42 -26.24
N PHE A 79 -5.75 -6.79 -26.48
CA PHE A 79 -5.53 -5.39 -26.13
C PHE A 79 -6.17 -4.46 -27.16
N ASP A 80 -6.62 -3.30 -26.73
CA ASP A 80 -6.95 -2.17 -27.59
C ASP A 80 -5.81 -1.14 -27.54
N SER A 81 -4.97 -1.15 -28.59
CA SER A 81 -3.82 -0.24 -28.71
C SER A 81 -4.20 1.25 -28.73
N ASN A 82 -5.45 1.57 -29.13
CA ASN A 82 -5.96 2.95 -29.15
C ASN A 82 -6.43 3.43 -27.77
N LYS A 83 -6.55 2.54 -26.81
CA LYS A 83 -7.00 2.82 -25.45
C LYS A 83 -5.85 2.59 -24.47
N GLN A 84 -4.82 3.44 -24.58
CA GLN A 84 -3.64 3.41 -23.71
C GLN A 84 -3.48 4.74 -23.01
N ILE A 85 -3.20 4.68 -21.71
CA ILE A 85 -2.97 5.83 -20.83
C ILE A 85 -1.64 5.68 -20.12
N LEU A 86 -0.88 6.76 -20.06
CA LEU A 86 0.37 6.83 -19.30
C LEU A 86 0.12 7.53 -17.95
N LEU A 87 0.20 6.78 -16.89
CA LEU A 87 0.03 7.27 -15.54
C LEU A 87 1.34 7.91 -15.06
N ARG A 88 1.30 9.21 -14.81
CA ARG A 88 2.46 10.04 -14.43
C ARG A 88 2.88 9.85 -12.98
N ASN A 89 4.05 10.45 -12.65
CA ASN A 89 4.59 10.51 -11.29
C ASN A 89 4.84 9.11 -10.70
N ARG A 90 5.38 8.24 -11.55
CA ARG A 90 5.86 6.91 -11.17
C ARG A 90 7.37 6.89 -11.16
N TYR A 91 7.92 6.38 -10.07
CA TYR A 91 9.36 6.30 -9.88
C TYR A 91 9.77 4.85 -9.72
N ASN A 92 10.83 4.46 -10.40
CA ASN A 92 11.49 3.19 -10.20
C ASN A 92 12.99 3.44 -9.98
N GLU A 93 13.54 2.98 -8.86
CA GLU A 93 14.95 3.20 -8.49
C GLU A 93 15.40 4.67 -8.55
N GLY A 94 14.51 5.59 -8.18
CA GLY A 94 14.79 7.03 -8.22
C GLY A 94 14.64 7.70 -9.58
N LYS A 95 14.35 6.95 -10.64
CA LYS A 95 14.11 7.47 -11.98
C LYS A 95 12.63 7.76 -12.18
N TYR A 96 12.35 8.90 -12.76
CA TYR A 96 10.98 9.29 -13.12
C TYR A 96 10.50 8.54 -14.36
N GLY A 97 9.23 8.13 -14.36
CA GLY A 97 8.61 7.43 -15.47
C GLY A 97 7.09 7.38 -15.39
N TYR A 98 6.54 6.41 -16.08
CA TYR A 98 5.11 6.21 -16.24
C TYR A 98 4.74 4.74 -16.03
N GLU A 99 3.57 4.46 -15.48
CA GLU A 99 2.90 3.16 -15.64
C GLU A 99 2.05 3.19 -16.90
N VAL A 100 2.06 2.10 -17.66
CA VAL A 100 1.36 1.98 -18.95
C VAL A 100 0.09 1.18 -18.74
N LEU A 101 -1.05 1.85 -18.78
CA LEU A 101 -2.35 1.19 -18.69
C LEU A 101 -2.98 1.07 -20.07
N THR A 102 -3.35 -0.15 -20.45
CA THR A 102 -3.98 -0.44 -21.75
C THR A 102 -5.27 -1.23 -21.51
N LEU A 103 -6.32 -0.89 -22.26
CA LEU A 103 -7.59 -1.62 -22.19
C LEU A 103 -7.42 -3.04 -22.73
N PHE A 104 -7.99 -3.99 -22.03
CA PHE A 104 -8.05 -5.40 -22.44
C PHE A 104 -9.49 -5.89 -22.46
N THR A 105 -9.84 -6.61 -23.50
CA THR A 105 -11.13 -7.31 -23.64
C THR A 105 -10.87 -8.80 -23.63
N SER A 106 -11.36 -9.47 -22.60
CA SER A 106 -11.24 -10.94 -22.48
C SER A 106 -12.24 -11.68 -23.36
N ASP A 107 -11.99 -12.96 -23.60
CA ASP A 107 -12.84 -13.81 -24.45
C ASP A 107 -14.27 -13.97 -23.89
N ASP A 108 -14.44 -13.81 -22.59
CA ASP A 108 -15.75 -13.76 -21.91
C ASP A 108 -16.39 -12.34 -21.93
N SER A 109 -15.89 -11.47 -22.81
CA SER A 109 -16.40 -10.12 -23.05
C SER A 109 -16.32 -9.16 -21.86
N ARG A 110 -15.42 -9.41 -20.92
CA ARG A 110 -15.11 -8.48 -19.82
C ARG A 110 -14.06 -7.46 -20.26
N ASN A 111 -14.32 -6.19 -20.01
CA ASN A 111 -13.41 -5.09 -20.31
C ASN A 111 -12.77 -4.62 -19.02
N PHE A 112 -11.44 -4.56 -18.97
CA PHE A 112 -10.71 -4.08 -17.80
C PHE A 112 -9.36 -3.48 -18.21
N TRP A 113 -8.79 -2.65 -17.33
CA TRP A 113 -7.48 -2.07 -17.53
C TRP A 113 -6.38 -3.04 -17.12
N VAL A 114 -5.30 -3.03 -17.89
CA VAL A 114 -4.08 -3.80 -17.59
C VAL A 114 -2.93 -2.82 -17.43
N ASP A 115 -2.33 -2.80 -16.26
CA ASP A 115 -1.06 -2.12 -16.01
C ASP A 115 0.08 -2.98 -16.57
N ARG A 116 0.67 -2.51 -17.66
CA ARG A 116 1.75 -3.16 -18.37
C ARG A 116 3.14 -2.85 -17.79
N GLY A 117 3.17 -2.30 -16.59
CA GLY A 117 4.39 -1.97 -15.87
C GLY A 117 4.93 -0.58 -16.17
N TRP A 118 6.09 -0.32 -15.59
CA TRP A 118 6.73 0.99 -15.63
C TRP A 118 7.65 1.14 -16.84
N VAL A 119 7.64 2.34 -17.42
CA VAL A 119 8.58 2.77 -18.48
C VAL A 119 9.26 4.08 -18.08
N GLU A 120 10.55 4.21 -18.41
CA GLU A 120 11.31 5.42 -18.13
C GLU A 120 10.78 6.60 -18.97
N ALA A 121 10.74 7.78 -18.37
CA ALA A 121 10.38 9.00 -19.10
C ALA A 121 11.37 9.29 -20.23
N GLY A 122 10.90 9.97 -21.26
CA GLY A 122 11.77 10.45 -22.30
C GLY A 122 12.83 11.45 -21.81
N ALA A 123 13.82 11.73 -22.61
CA ALA A 123 14.97 12.58 -22.26
C ALA A 123 14.59 14.01 -21.83
N THR A 124 13.41 14.47 -22.22
CA THR A 124 12.86 15.78 -21.83
C THR A 124 11.40 15.64 -21.40
N ALA A 125 10.85 16.64 -20.70
CA ALA A 125 9.45 16.66 -20.28
C ALA A 125 8.44 16.58 -21.44
N THR A 126 8.86 16.87 -22.66
CA THR A 126 8.03 16.85 -23.87
C THR A 126 8.27 15.63 -24.75
N THR A 127 9.31 14.83 -24.46
CA THR A 127 9.62 13.61 -25.19
C THR A 127 8.75 12.48 -24.65
N ALA A 128 7.94 11.86 -25.52
CA ALA A 128 7.15 10.70 -25.14
C ALA A 128 8.07 9.52 -24.73
N PRO A 129 7.69 8.74 -23.71
CA PRO A 129 8.41 7.51 -23.36
C PRO A 129 8.30 6.49 -24.50
N VAL A 130 9.28 5.61 -24.56
CA VAL A 130 9.21 4.45 -25.47
C VAL A 130 8.35 3.38 -24.82
N VAL A 131 7.22 3.07 -25.43
CA VAL A 131 6.30 2.03 -24.98
C VAL A 131 6.28 0.91 -26.01
N THR A 132 6.50 -0.33 -25.57
CA THR A 132 6.37 -1.50 -26.45
C THR A 132 4.93 -1.62 -26.95
N PRO A 133 4.69 -1.73 -28.25
CA PRO A 133 3.35 -1.92 -28.78
C PRO A 133 2.69 -3.20 -28.24
N VAL A 134 1.38 -3.23 -28.19
CA VAL A 134 0.64 -4.47 -27.92
C VAL A 134 0.37 -5.22 -29.22
N PRO A 135 0.36 -6.56 -29.20
CA PRO A 135 -0.05 -7.35 -30.36
C PRO A 135 -1.52 -7.10 -30.72
N ASP A 136 -1.82 -7.14 -32.04
CA ASP A 136 -3.19 -7.08 -32.54
C ASP A 136 -3.89 -8.45 -32.49
N THR A 137 -3.15 -9.50 -32.09
CA THR A 137 -3.62 -10.88 -32.00
C THR A 137 -4.25 -11.16 -30.63
N GLN A 138 -4.91 -12.29 -30.52
CA GLN A 138 -5.34 -12.83 -29.24
C GLN A 138 -4.13 -13.29 -28.43
N VAL A 139 -4.08 -12.89 -27.17
CA VAL A 139 -2.99 -13.21 -26.25
C VAL A 139 -3.53 -13.71 -24.92
N SER A 140 -2.73 -14.50 -24.24
CA SER A 140 -2.98 -14.84 -22.84
C SER A 140 -2.10 -13.98 -21.95
N ILE A 141 -2.66 -13.46 -20.87
CA ILE A 141 -1.98 -12.65 -19.86
C ILE A 141 -2.08 -13.31 -18.49
N THR A 142 -1.04 -13.10 -17.69
CA THR A 142 -1.00 -13.48 -16.28
C THR A 142 -0.64 -12.25 -15.46
N GLY A 143 -1.43 -11.92 -14.45
CA GLY A 143 -1.19 -10.74 -13.64
C GLY A 143 -1.96 -10.79 -12.32
N ARG A 144 -1.71 -9.82 -11.45
CA ARG A 144 -2.37 -9.70 -10.14
C ARG A 144 -3.63 -8.86 -10.27
N LEU A 145 -4.74 -9.36 -9.74
CA LEU A 145 -5.97 -8.58 -9.65
C LEU A 145 -5.81 -7.48 -8.61
N ARG A 146 -6.15 -6.26 -9.00
CA ARG A 146 -6.10 -5.09 -8.14
C ARG A 146 -7.42 -4.35 -8.15
N LEU A 147 -7.82 -3.88 -6.99
CA LEU A 147 -9.05 -3.10 -6.88
C LEU A 147 -8.79 -1.61 -7.12
N ASP A 148 -9.84 -0.89 -7.45
CA ASP A 148 -9.84 0.55 -7.63
C ASP A 148 -9.32 1.30 -6.37
N SER A 149 -9.56 0.74 -5.19
CA SER A 149 -9.09 1.26 -3.90
C SER A 149 -7.66 0.85 -3.52
N SER A 150 -6.99 0.04 -4.32
CA SER A 150 -5.66 -0.53 -4.00
C SER A 150 -4.54 0.50 -3.99
N LEU A 151 -4.69 1.61 -4.68
CA LEU A 151 -3.67 2.66 -4.72
C LEU A 151 -3.78 3.59 -3.50
N PRO A 152 -2.65 4.06 -2.96
CA PRO A 152 -2.64 5.03 -1.90
C PRO A 152 -3.40 6.30 -2.30
N ARG A 153 -4.16 6.88 -1.37
CA ARG A 153 -4.79 8.20 -1.57
C ARG A 153 -3.72 9.22 -1.95
N GLY A 154 -3.97 10.02 -2.98
CA GLY A 154 -3.00 10.98 -3.51
C GLY A 154 -2.17 10.48 -4.68
N SER A 155 -2.20 9.18 -5.02
CA SER A 155 -1.58 8.65 -6.24
C SER A 155 -2.30 9.10 -7.52
N PHE A 156 -3.47 9.71 -7.39
CA PHE A 156 -4.35 10.12 -8.48
C PHE A 156 -4.10 11.52 -9.03
N PHE A 157 -3.22 12.32 -8.43
CA PHE A 157 -2.91 13.65 -8.96
C PHE A 157 -2.28 13.60 -10.37
N ALA A 158 -1.87 12.41 -10.82
CA ALA A 158 -1.39 12.16 -12.18
C ALA A 158 -2.51 12.09 -13.23
N LEU A 159 -3.75 11.93 -12.79
CA LEU A 159 -4.94 11.93 -13.63
C LEU A 159 -5.85 13.11 -13.22
N PRO A 160 -6.38 13.87 -14.20
CA PRO A 160 -7.39 14.89 -13.90
C PRO A 160 -8.67 14.18 -13.43
N GLY A 161 -9.10 14.45 -12.20
CA GLY A 161 -10.32 13.84 -11.66
C GLY A 161 -10.59 14.19 -10.20
N LYS A 162 -11.58 13.54 -9.61
CA LYS A 162 -12.05 13.81 -8.25
C LYS A 162 -11.47 12.86 -7.19
N GLY A 163 -10.47 12.03 -7.54
CA GLY A 163 -9.82 11.09 -6.62
C GLY A 163 -10.72 9.93 -6.17
N GLN A 164 -11.59 9.44 -7.05
CA GLN A 164 -12.54 8.37 -6.75
C GLN A 164 -11.96 6.96 -6.89
N GLY A 165 -10.76 6.83 -7.46
CA GLY A 165 -10.08 5.57 -7.72
C GLY A 165 -9.47 5.52 -9.12
N LEU A 166 -8.51 4.61 -9.34
CA LEU A 166 -7.78 4.54 -10.62
C LEU A 166 -8.70 4.19 -11.78
N VAL A 167 -9.46 3.10 -11.66
CA VAL A 167 -10.36 2.63 -12.73
C VAL A 167 -11.43 3.67 -13.04
N SER A 168 -11.99 4.29 -12.01
CA SER A 168 -13.01 5.34 -12.15
C SER A 168 -12.47 6.55 -12.91
N GLU A 169 -11.25 6.97 -12.63
CA GLU A 169 -10.59 8.10 -13.34
C GLU A 169 -10.23 7.72 -14.79
N LEU A 170 -9.70 6.51 -15.03
CA LEU A 170 -9.41 6.01 -16.36
C LEU A 170 -10.67 5.92 -17.22
N ASN A 171 -11.76 5.42 -16.65
CA ASN A 171 -13.06 5.31 -17.33
C ASN A 171 -13.64 6.68 -17.66
N ALA A 172 -13.55 7.64 -16.74
CA ALA A 172 -14.00 9.01 -16.98
C ALA A 172 -13.19 9.67 -18.11
N GLN A 173 -11.87 9.52 -18.12
CA GLN A 173 -11.00 10.08 -19.16
C GLN A 173 -11.25 9.42 -20.54
N SER A 174 -11.51 8.11 -20.57
CA SER A 174 -11.65 7.34 -21.82
C SER A 174 -13.10 7.23 -22.29
N GLN A 175 -14.06 7.72 -21.52
CA GLN A 175 -15.50 7.56 -21.72
C GLN A 175 -15.92 6.08 -21.86
N LEU A 176 -15.31 5.22 -21.05
CA LEU A 176 -15.55 3.79 -21.00
C LEU A 176 -16.26 3.39 -19.70
N ASN A 177 -16.88 2.21 -19.74
CA ASN A 177 -17.37 1.52 -18.54
C ASN A 177 -16.72 0.14 -18.52
N THR A 178 -15.78 -0.06 -17.59
CA THR A 178 -15.03 -1.30 -17.44
C THR A 178 -15.35 -1.96 -16.10
N GLU A 179 -14.80 -3.14 -15.87
CA GLU A 179 -14.80 -3.81 -14.57
C GLU A 179 -14.17 -2.88 -13.50
N LYS A 180 -14.58 -3.05 -12.25
CA LYS A 180 -14.09 -2.27 -11.10
C LYS A 180 -12.74 -2.76 -10.56
N PHE A 181 -11.99 -3.48 -11.36
CA PHE A 181 -10.65 -3.94 -11.07
C PHE A 181 -9.73 -3.65 -12.25
N TYR A 182 -8.45 -3.75 -12.02
CA TYR A 182 -7.42 -3.77 -13.06
C TYR A 182 -6.44 -4.91 -12.78
N ILE A 183 -5.59 -5.23 -13.74
CA ILE A 183 -4.60 -6.30 -13.62
C ILE A 183 -3.20 -5.70 -13.69
N ASP A 184 -2.37 -5.92 -12.69
CA ASP A 184 -0.91 -5.69 -12.76
C ASP A 184 -0.30 -6.84 -13.57
N LEU A 185 0.13 -6.58 -14.79
CA LEU A 185 0.69 -7.58 -15.69
C LEU A 185 2.02 -8.13 -15.15
N LEU A 186 2.14 -9.44 -15.07
CA LEU A 186 3.37 -10.14 -14.71
C LEU A 186 4.03 -10.77 -15.94
N SER A 187 3.24 -11.38 -16.82
CA SER A 187 3.73 -11.99 -18.06
C SER A 187 2.59 -12.15 -19.08
N GLY A 188 2.95 -12.37 -20.32
CA GLY A 188 2.02 -12.70 -21.39
C GLY A 188 2.50 -13.90 -22.20
N SER A 189 1.65 -14.39 -23.13
CA SER A 189 1.98 -15.47 -24.06
C SER A 189 3.10 -15.11 -25.03
N GLU A 190 3.32 -13.82 -25.26
CA GLU A 190 4.38 -13.28 -26.09
C GLU A 190 5.40 -12.58 -25.19
N ALA A 191 6.70 -12.71 -25.52
CA ALA A 191 7.79 -12.18 -24.70
C ALA A 191 7.71 -10.64 -24.53
N GLU A 192 7.26 -9.94 -25.58
CA GLU A 192 7.08 -8.49 -25.59
C GLU A 192 6.02 -7.98 -24.61
N LEU A 193 5.11 -8.85 -24.18
CA LEU A 193 4.09 -8.51 -23.18
C LEU A 193 4.63 -8.59 -21.76
N THR A 194 5.75 -9.27 -21.53
CA THR A 194 6.32 -9.35 -20.18
C THR A 194 6.99 -8.02 -19.83
N PRO A 195 6.50 -7.29 -18.81
CA PRO A 195 7.05 -5.99 -18.44
C PRO A 195 8.52 -6.12 -18.03
N ALA A 196 9.37 -5.21 -18.49
CA ALA A 196 10.75 -5.11 -18.00
C ALA A 196 10.78 -4.73 -16.51
N VAL A 197 9.84 -3.90 -16.08
CA VAL A 197 9.60 -3.50 -14.69
C VAL A 197 8.12 -3.67 -14.40
N THR A 198 7.76 -4.70 -13.64
CA THR A 198 6.37 -4.95 -13.22
C THR A 198 5.92 -3.95 -12.18
N ALA A 199 4.60 -3.75 -12.04
CA ALA A 199 4.03 -3.00 -10.93
C ALA A 199 4.53 -3.56 -9.59
N GLN A 200 5.07 -2.68 -8.74
CA GLN A 200 5.70 -3.07 -7.49
C GLN A 200 4.66 -3.50 -6.45
N LEU A 201 5.01 -4.54 -5.69
CA LEU A 201 4.25 -4.88 -4.49
C LEU A 201 4.45 -3.80 -3.42
N PRO A 202 3.47 -3.57 -2.55
CA PRO A 202 3.68 -2.77 -1.38
C PRO A 202 4.76 -3.39 -0.50
N GLU A 203 5.45 -2.57 0.28
CA GLU A 203 6.41 -3.07 1.27
C GLU A 203 5.67 -3.89 2.34
N LEU A 204 5.89 -5.21 2.33
CA LEU A 204 5.28 -6.18 3.25
C LEU A 204 6.05 -6.29 4.58
N SER A 205 6.63 -5.19 5.04
CA SER A 205 7.28 -5.10 6.34
C SER A 205 6.26 -4.69 7.40
N ASP A 206 6.31 -5.33 8.56
CA ASP A 206 5.47 -4.96 9.71
C ASP A 206 5.86 -3.60 10.30
N GLY A 207 7.01 -3.07 9.90
CA GLY A 207 7.56 -1.81 10.39
C GLY A 207 7.99 -1.88 11.86
N PRO A 208 8.43 -0.77 12.44
CA PRO A 208 9.00 -0.75 13.79
C PRO A 208 7.94 -0.62 14.90
N HIS A 209 6.65 -0.84 14.61
CA HIS A 209 5.56 -0.57 15.55
C HIS A 209 5.66 -1.32 16.87
N MET A 210 6.06 -2.61 16.83
CA MET A 210 6.24 -3.41 18.05
C MET A 210 7.41 -2.91 18.90
N ALA A 211 8.51 -2.49 18.27
CA ALA A 211 9.65 -1.90 18.97
C ALA A 211 9.25 -0.57 19.64
N TYR A 212 8.48 0.26 18.96
CA TYR A 212 7.96 1.50 19.56
C TYR A 212 6.96 1.25 20.68
N ALA A 213 6.13 0.22 20.59
CA ALA A 213 5.25 -0.15 21.70
C ALA A 213 6.05 -0.51 22.96
N LEU A 214 7.09 -1.34 22.82
CA LEU A 214 8.02 -1.65 23.91
C LEU A 214 8.76 -0.41 24.45
N GLN A 215 9.19 0.48 23.58
CA GLN A 215 9.86 1.73 23.96
C GLN A 215 8.95 2.61 24.83
N TRP A 216 7.67 2.72 24.51
CA TRP A 216 6.71 3.46 25.31
C TRP A 216 6.49 2.84 26.70
N ILE A 217 6.44 1.51 26.79
CA ILE A 217 6.37 0.79 28.08
C ILE A 217 7.63 1.11 28.92
N PHE A 218 8.81 1.07 28.29
CA PHE A 218 10.06 1.40 28.94
C PHE A 218 10.07 2.84 29.46
N PHE A 219 9.59 3.81 28.70
CA PHE A 219 9.47 5.20 29.14
C PHE A 219 8.52 5.35 30.31
N GLY A 220 7.39 4.65 30.31
CA GLY A 220 6.50 4.60 31.48
C GLY A 220 7.21 4.07 32.74
N GLY A 221 8.02 3.02 32.57
CA GLY A 221 8.88 2.49 33.65
C GLY A 221 9.90 3.50 34.17
N LEU A 222 10.53 4.27 33.29
CA LEU A 222 11.46 5.34 33.67
C LEU A 222 10.77 6.45 34.46
N VAL A 223 9.53 6.81 34.11
CA VAL A 223 8.73 7.79 34.85
C VAL A 223 8.46 7.29 36.28
N ILE A 224 8.08 6.03 36.42
CA ILE A 224 7.85 5.40 37.73
C ILE A 224 9.15 5.40 38.55
N TYR A 225 10.25 4.94 37.97
CA TYR A 225 11.55 4.89 38.60
C TYR A 225 12.02 6.28 39.05
N GLY A 226 11.96 7.28 38.15
CA GLY A 226 12.33 8.66 38.47
C GLY A 226 11.48 9.24 39.60
N ARG A 227 10.17 8.95 39.64
CA ARG A 227 9.29 9.39 40.72
C ARG A 227 9.64 8.75 42.06
N ILE A 228 9.99 7.47 42.09
CA ILE A 228 10.45 6.77 43.27
C ILE A 228 11.79 7.37 43.77
N LEU A 229 12.72 7.59 42.85
CA LEU A 229 14.05 8.14 43.18
C LEU A 229 13.93 9.54 43.83
N ILE A 230 13.14 10.45 43.25
CA ILE A 230 12.89 11.79 43.79
C ILE A 230 12.29 11.72 45.20
N ARG A 231 11.51 10.69 45.54
CA ARG A 231 10.97 10.49 46.89
C ARG A 231 11.99 9.93 47.87
N ARG A 232 12.97 9.13 47.40
CA ARG A 232 14.00 8.50 48.27
C ARG A 232 15.18 9.38 48.59
N THR A 233 15.53 10.29 47.70
CA THR A 233 16.70 11.19 47.85
C THR A 233 16.41 12.40 48.73
N ARG A 234 15.27 12.45 49.39
CA ARG A 234 14.83 13.46 50.34
C ARG A 234 14.23 12.81 51.60
#